data_4f679baf0efd651f3da7d6169bb1e799
#
_entry.id   4f679baf0efd651f3da7d6169bb1e799
#
_cell.length_a   1.000
_cell.length_b   1.000
_cell.length_c   1.000
_cell.angle_alpha   90.00
_cell.angle_beta   90.00
_cell.angle_gamma   90.00
#
_symmetry.space_group_name_H-M   'P 1'
#
loop_
_entity.id
_entity.type
_entity.pdbx_description
1 polymer ?
#
loop_
_entity_poly.entity_id
_entity_poly.type
_entity_poly.pdbx_seq_one_letter_code
_entity_poly.pdbx_strand_id
1 'polypeptide(L)'
;MALLQRASVLLAFCLLVSPANGQESNALPEGPGVNLVYAKCQQCHPISYVVDSAGLPDFLWKDTLSLMKQLGMKVTEEEEQKLYEYFTTYLGVNPPPEPPAGGTQATRNVDGAGVYAGACTVCHGSDGKGASDAFPPLAGHAIELAAAERSYLPLVLIYGLSGEIDVGGKSFNGVMPPWGHLSNEEIAAVLNLITGWNPNDVPTATLEAFTAREIETSRGLGLTGHQVRERRP
;
A
#
# COMPACT_ATOMS: atom_id res chain seq x y z
N MET A 1 -54.01 30.07 -49.84
CA MET A 1 -52.88 30.82 -49.26
C MET A 1 -52.42 30.07 -48.02
N ALA A 2 -51.35 29.30 -48.16
CA ALA A 2 -50.82 28.47 -47.07
C ALA A 2 -49.45 29.03 -46.67
N LEU A 3 -49.34 29.48 -45.40
CA LEU A 3 -48.12 29.95 -44.80
C LEU A 3 -47.36 28.76 -44.21
N LEU A 4 -46.22 28.47 -44.79
CA LEU A 4 -45.25 27.50 -44.28
C LEU A 4 -44.47 28.15 -43.12
N GLN A 5 -44.65 27.66 -41.89
CA GLN A 5 -43.84 27.97 -40.74
C GLN A 5 -42.64 27.04 -40.68
N ARG A 6 -41.46 27.56 -40.92
CA ARG A 6 -40.19 26.82 -40.77
C ARG A 6 -39.80 26.90 -39.30
N ALA A 7 -39.87 25.78 -38.58
CA ALA A 7 -39.29 25.63 -37.27
C ALA A 7 -37.79 25.32 -37.36
N SER A 8 -36.94 26.25 -36.95
CA SER A 8 -35.49 26.04 -36.81
C SER A 8 -35.24 25.32 -35.51
N VAL A 9 -34.79 24.06 -35.60
CA VAL A 9 -34.29 23.29 -34.45
C VAL A 9 -32.84 23.68 -34.22
N LEU A 10 -32.59 24.49 -33.20
CA LEU A 10 -31.24 24.72 -32.67
C LEU A 10 -30.83 23.52 -31.81
N LEU A 11 -30.00 22.65 -32.35
CA LEU A 11 -29.29 21.61 -31.57
C LEU A 11 -28.26 22.32 -30.68
N ALA A 12 -28.56 22.50 -29.40
CA ALA A 12 -27.59 22.88 -28.40
C ALA A 12 -26.66 21.66 -28.11
N PHE A 13 -25.45 21.70 -28.67
CA PHE A 13 -24.39 20.75 -28.37
C PHE A 13 -23.83 21.08 -26.98
N CYS A 14 -24.41 20.50 -25.94
CA CYS A 14 -23.85 20.57 -24.59
C CYS A 14 -22.54 19.72 -24.59
N LEU A 15 -21.41 20.40 -24.71
CA LEU A 15 -20.11 19.83 -24.39
C LEU A 15 -20.09 19.51 -22.89
N LEU A 16 -20.34 18.26 -22.56
CA LEU A 16 -20.05 17.71 -21.24
C LEU A 16 -18.53 17.72 -21.05
N VAL A 17 -18.00 18.81 -20.55
CA VAL A 17 -16.66 18.83 -19.98
C VAL A 17 -16.77 18.03 -18.69
N SER A 18 -16.42 16.74 -18.74
CA SER A 18 -16.16 15.96 -17.54
C SER A 18 -15.02 16.66 -16.79
N PRO A 19 -15.20 17.04 -15.52
CA PRO A 19 -14.05 17.42 -14.73
C PRO A 19 -13.13 16.20 -14.67
N ALA A 20 -11.94 16.31 -15.23
CA ALA A 20 -10.86 15.39 -14.92
C ALA A 20 -10.63 15.55 -13.41
N ASN A 21 -11.18 14.64 -12.60
CA ASN A 21 -10.78 14.48 -11.23
C ASN A 21 -9.31 14.06 -11.28
N GLY A 22 -8.43 15.04 -11.28
CA GLY A 22 -7.04 14.87 -10.89
C GLY A 22 -7.05 14.48 -9.42
N GLN A 23 -7.18 13.21 -9.15
CA GLN A 23 -6.83 12.64 -7.88
C GLN A 23 -5.32 12.80 -7.85
N GLU A 24 -4.82 13.85 -7.17
CA GLU A 24 -3.40 13.95 -6.84
C GLU A 24 -3.05 12.64 -6.15
N SER A 25 -2.26 11.82 -6.82
CA SER A 25 -1.82 10.55 -6.28
C SER A 25 -0.91 10.90 -5.11
N ASN A 26 -1.37 10.70 -3.87
CA ASN A 26 -0.53 10.74 -2.67
C ASN A 26 0.50 9.58 -2.67
N ALA A 27 0.86 9.08 -3.84
CA ALA A 27 1.82 8.02 -4.01
C ALA A 27 3.22 8.62 -4.20
N LEU A 28 4.19 8.04 -3.54
CA LEU A 28 5.60 8.36 -3.73
C LEU A 28 6.08 7.83 -5.09
N PRO A 29 7.06 8.49 -5.71
CA PRO A 29 7.70 7.97 -6.93
C PRO A 29 8.25 6.55 -6.74
N GLU A 30 8.03 5.69 -7.72
CA GLU A 30 8.57 4.34 -7.70
C GLU A 30 10.11 4.35 -7.80
N GLY A 31 10.76 3.54 -6.95
CA GLY A 31 12.22 3.44 -6.95
C GLY A 31 12.75 2.66 -5.77
N PRO A 32 14.06 2.29 -5.81
CA PRO A 32 14.71 1.63 -4.69
C PRO A 32 14.55 2.41 -3.38
N GLY A 33 13.98 1.77 -2.36
CA GLY A 33 13.76 2.39 -1.05
C GLY A 33 12.34 2.89 -0.79
N VAL A 34 11.46 2.99 -1.79
CA VAL A 34 10.09 3.49 -1.63
C VAL A 34 9.32 2.72 -0.54
N ASN A 35 9.40 1.40 -0.54
CA ASN A 35 8.74 0.56 0.46
C ASN A 35 9.27 0.82 1.88
N LEU A 36 10.55 1.13 2.02
CA LEU A 36 11.12 1.49 3.32
C LEU A 36 10.59 2.85 3.80
N VAL A 37 10.40 3.82 2.91
CA VAL A 37 9.75 5.10 3.24
C VAL A 37 8.34 4.85 3.78
N TYR A 38 7.52 4.08 3.06
CA TYR A 38 6.19 3.72 3.54
C TYR A 38 6.24 3.02 4.90
N ALA A 39 7.11 2.01 5.06
CA ALA A 39 7.22 1.22 6.29
C ALA A 39 7.64 2.06 7.51
N LYS A 40 8.48 3.07 7.33
CA LYS A 40 9.00 3.87 8.46
C LYS A 40 8.19 5.14 8.71
N CYS A 41 7.76 5.84 7.66
CA CYS A 41 7.13 7.16 7.82
C CYS A 41 5.65 7.08 8.17
N GLN A 42 4.91 6.10 7.63
CA GLN A 42 3.48 5.96 7.92
C GLN A 42 3.16 5.47 9.34
N GLN A 43 4.15 5.10 10.14
CA GLN A 43 3.94 4.68 11.52
C GLN A 43 3.44 5.81 12.43
N CYS A 44 3.75 7.06 12.10
CA CYS A 44 3.45 8.21 12.95
C CYS A 44 2.57 9.27 12.28
N HIS A 45 2.63 9.41 10.96
CA HIS A 45 1.89 10.45 10.23
C HIS A 45 1.55 10.01 8.80
N PRO A 46 0.59 10.67 8.12
CA PRO A 46 0.26 10.39 6.74
C PRO A 46 1.44 10.58 5.80
N ILE A 47 1.52 9.75 4.76
CA ILE A 47 2.61 9.81 3.76
C ILE A 47 2.59 11.12 2.96
N SER A 48 1.45 11.81 2.91
CA SER A 48 1.34 13.13 2.27
C SER A 48 2.37 14.13 2.78
N TYR A 49 2.76 14.07 4.06
CA TYR A 49 3.81 14.93 4.61
C TYR A 49 5.16 14.72 3.90
N VAL A 50 5.45 13.50 3.51
CA VAL A 50 6.66 13.19 2.74
C VAL A 50 6.51 13.66 1.30
N VAL A 51 5.35 13.41 0.68
CA VAL A 51 5.04 13.86 -0.69
C VAL A 51 5.09 15.38 -0.80
N ASP A 52 4.46 16.09 0.14
CA ASP A 52 4.40 17.56 0.17
C ASP A 52 5.77 18.20 0.45
N SER A 53 6.74 17.40 0.93
CA SER A 53 8.13 17.83 1.14
C SER A 53 9.02 17.65 -0.10
N ALA A 54 8.48 17.19 -1.23
CA ALA A 54 9.26 17.04 -2.46
C ALA A 54 9.87 18.39 -2.89
N GLY A 55 11.08 18.34 -3.45
CA GLY A 55 11.84 19.53 -3.82
C GLY A 55 12.77 20.06 -2.72
N LEU A 56 12.81 19.43 -1.55
CA LEU A 56 13.76 19.81 -0.52
C LEU A 56 15.21 19.49 -0.96
N PRO A 57 16.19 20.37 -0.66
CA PRO A 57 17.60 20.08 -0.88
C PRO A 57 18.11 19.00 0.08
N ASP A 58 19.17 18.32 -0.34
CA ASP A 58 19.73 17.13 0.34
C ASP A 58 20.00 17.32 1.83
N PHE A 59 20.52 18.49 2.21
CA PHE A 59 20.84 18.77 3.61
C PHE A 59 19.57 18.82 4.49
N LEU A 60 18.44 19.31 3.95
CA LEU A 60 17.17 19.33 4.69
C LEU A 60 16.59 17.92 4.84
N TRP A 61 16.77 17.04 3.85
CA TRP A 61 16.39 15.64 4.00
C TRP A 61 17.19 14.94 5.11
N LYS A 62 18.49 15.26 5.20
CA LYS A 62 19.36 14.77 6.28
C LYS A 62 18.88 15.25 7.65
N ASP A 63 18.58 16.55 7.76
CA ASP A 63 18.08 17.15 8.99
C ASP A 63 16.71 16.58 9.38
N THR A 64 15.84 16.35 8.40
CA THR A 64 14.52 15.72 8.59
C THR A 64 14.67 14.30 9.15
N LEU A 65 15.52 13.45 8.57
CA LEU A 65 15.80 12.11 9.10
C LEU A 65 16.34 12.15 10.52
N SER A 66 17.27 13.08 10.79
CA SER A 66 17.80 13.28 12.15
C SER A 66 16.69 13.67 13.16
N LEU A 67 15.81 14.58 12.76
CA LEU A 67 14.66 14.98 13.57
C LEU A 67 13.70 13.81 13.82
N MET A 68 13.35 13.02 12.79
CA MET A 68 12.46 11.87 12.94
C MET A 68 13.05 10.81 13.89
N LYS A 69 14.37 10.61 13.86
CA LYS A 69 15.08 9.75 14.84
C LYS A 69 14.95 10.28 16.27
N GLN A 70 15.11 11.59 16.46
CA GLN A 70 14.93 12.22 17.78
C GLN A 70 13.49 12.10 18.28
N LEU A 71 12.50 12.10 17.37
CA LEU A 71 11.08 11.90 17.66
C LEU A 71 10.71 10.41 17.86
N GLY A 72 11.67 9.50 17.71
CA GLY A 72 11.48 8.09 18.04
C GLY A 72 11.50 7.12 16.85
N MET A 73 11.69 7.58 15.62
CA MET A 73 11.82 6.68 14.47
C MET A 73 12.99 5.71 14.67
N LYS A 74 12.73 4.42 14.53
CA LYS A 74 13.74 3.36 14.64
C LYS A 74 14.21 2.93 13.27
N VAL A 75 15.48 3.21 12.98
CA VAL A 75 16.15 2.81 11.74
C VAL A 75 17.56 2.33 12.05
N THR A 76 18.05 1.36 11.30
CA THR A 76 19.46 1.01 11.28
C THR A 76 20.24 2.03 10.44
N GLU A 77 21.56 2.02 10.53
CA GLU A 77 22.41 2.90 9.71
C GLU A 77 22.22 2.62 8.21
N GLU A 78 22.08 1.35 7.83
CA GLU A 78 21.81 0.94 6.45
C GLU A 78 20.42 1.42 5.96
N GLU A 79 19.39 1.32 6.80
CA GLU A 79 18.05 1.83 6.47
C GLU A 79 18.04 3.35 6.34
N GLU A 80 18.73 4.07 7.24
CA GLU A 80 18.86 5.52 7.15
C GLU A 80 19.52 5.96 5.85
N GLN A 81 20.58 5.26 5.44
CA GLN A 81 21.26 5.53 4.18
C GLN A 81 20.33 5.31 2.98
N LYS A 82 19.55 4.21 2.96
CA LYS A 82 18.58 3.93 1.89
C LYS A 82 17.47 4.97 1.84
N LEU A 83 16.96 5.43 3.00
CA LEU A 83 15.98 6.50 3.06
C LEU A 83 16.54 7.80 2.51
N TYR A 84 17.76 8.17 2.91
CA TYR A 84 18.41 9.37 2.43
C TYR A 84 18.64 9.33 0.92
N GLU A 85 19.14 8.22 0.37
CA GLU A 85 19.32 8.02 -1.06
C GLU A 85 17.99 8.14 -1.82
N TYR A 86 16.92 7.56 -1.30
CA TYR A 86 15.60 7.67 -1.89
C TYR A 86 15.12 9.14 -1.93
N PHE A 87 15.18 9.84 -0.81
CA PHE A 87 14.72 11.22 -0.72
C PHE A 87 15.50 12.16 -1.64
N THR A 88 16.83 12.07 -1.65
CA THR A 88 17.66 12.94 -2.50
C THR A 88 17.52 12.61 -3.98
N THR A 89 17.28 11.35 -4.34
CA THR A 89 17.11 10.92 -5.72
C THR A 89 15.72 11.25 -6.26
N TYR A 90 14.67 10.88 -5.53
CA TYR A 90 13.29 10.90 -6.07
C TYR A 90 12.46 12.07 -5.57
N LEU A 91 12.80 12.66 -4.44
CA LEU A 91 12.10 13.80 -3.83
C LEU A 91 13.01 15.02 -3.64
N GLY A 92 14.22 15.00 -4.17
CA GLY A 92 15.16 16.14 -4.14
C GLY A 92 14.79 17.24 -5.13
N VAL A 93 15.67 18.21 -5.26
CA VAL A 93 15.48 19.38 -6.15
C VAL A 93 15.48 19.05 -7.64
N ASN A 94 16.05 17.91 -8.05
CA ASN A 94 16.14 17.46 -9.44
C ASN A 94 15.77 15.97 -9.53
N PRO A 95 14.51 15.58 -9.27
CA PRO A 95 14.11 14.20 -9.36
C PRO A 95 14.23 13.69 -10.82
N PRO A 96 14.48 12.39 -11.04
CA PRO A 96 14.42 11.81 -12.37
C PRO A 96 13.01 11.98 -12.95
N PRO A 97 12.88 12.07 -14.28
CA PRO A 97 11.55 12.14 -14.91
C PRO A 97 10.72 10.93 -14.47
N GLU A 98 9.47 11.22 -14.14
CA GLU A 98 8.52 10.17 -13.74
C GLU A 98 8.40 9.12 -14.85
N PRO A 99 8.48 7.82 -14.55
CA PRO A 99 8.22 6.79 -15.57
C PRO A 99 6.82 7.02 -16.17
N PRO A 100 6.63 6.85 -17.48
CA PRO A 100 5.35 7.10 -18.10
C PRO A 100 4.26 6.31 -17.38
N ALA A 101 3.26 7.02 -16.86
CA ALA A 101 2.09 6.42 -16.23
C ALA A 101 1.42 5.50 -17.26
N GLY A 102 1.39 4.20 -17.01
CA GLY A 102 0.80 3.21 -17.91
C GLY A 102 1.77 2.30 -18.65
N GLY A 103 2.99 2.12 -18.15
CA GLY A 103 3.77 0.95 -18.57
C GLY A 103 2.91 -0.28 -18.31
N THR A 104 2.41 -0.91 -19.39
CA THR A 104 1.76 -2.21 -19.35
C THR A 104 2.63 -3.12 -18.49
N GLN A 105 2.15 -3.41 -17.27
CA GLN A 105 2.73 -4.47 -16.46
C GLN A 105 2.49 -5.76 -17.24
N ALA A 106 3.44 -6.05 -18.14
CA ALA A 106 3.53 -7.39 -18.71
C ALA A 106 3.50 -8.33 -17.51
N THR A 107 2.77 -9.42 -17.61
CA THR A 107 2.66 -10.50 -16.64
C THR A 107 4.06 -10.93 -16.16
N ARG A 108 4.69 -10.11 -15.32
CA ARG A 108 5.88 -10.49 -14.60
C ARG A 108 5.41 -11.49 -13.56
N ASN A 109 6.07 -12.61 -13.55
CA ASN A 109 5.96 -13.53 -12.44
C ASN A 109 6.51 -12.78 -11.22
N VAL A 110 5.61 -12.08 -10.49
CA VAL A 110 5.99 -11.22 -9.36
C VAL A 110 6.47 -12.12 -8.24
N ASP A 111 7.71 -11.92 -7.84
CA ASP A 111 8.29 -12.63 -6.71
C ASP A 111 7.71 -12.10 -5.38
N GLY A 112 6.75 -12.83 -4.82
CA GLY A 112 6.15 -12.50 -3.52
C GLY A 112 7.17 -12.42 -2.38
N ALA A 113 8.27 -13.17 -2.45
CA ALA A 113 9.34 -13.12 -1.45
C ALA A 113 10.12 -11.80 -1.55
N GLY A 114 10.37 -11.31 -2.76
CA GLY A 114 10.99 -10.01 -2.98
C GLY A 114 10.10 -8.86 -2.47
N VAL A 115 8.80 -8.90 -2.76
CA VAL A 115 7.82 -7.92 -2.22
C VAL A 115 7.80 -7.97 -0.69
N TYR A 116 7.73 -9.16 -0.10
CA TYR A 116 7.73 -9.33 1.35
C TYR A 116 9.00 -8.79 2.00
N ALA A 117 10.15 -9.10 1.43
CA ALA A 117 11.44 -8.62 1.92
C ALA A 117 11.54 -7.10 1.92
N GLY A 118 10.98 -6.44 0.89
CA GLY A 118 11.03 -4.98 0.76
C GLY A 118 10.00 -4.23 1.60
N ALA A 119 8.83 -4.84 1.85
CA ALA A 119 7.68 -4.15 2.44
C ALA A 119 7.31 -4.62 3.85
N CYS A 120 7.46 -5.89 4.17
CA CYS A 120 6.81 -6.52 5.32
C CYS A 120 7.77 -6.90 6.46
N THR A 121 9.03 -7.27 6.12
CA THR A 121 9.99 -7.83 7.08
C THR A 121 10.33 -6.92 8.25
N VAL A 122 10.30 -5.61 8.05
CA VAL A 122 10.61 -4.61 9.10
C VAL A 122 9.71 -4.79 10.32
N CYS A 123 8.44 -5.14 10.09
CA CYS A 123 7.45 -5.32 11.15
C CYS A 123 7.19 -6.80 11.46
N HIS A 124 7.08 -7.63 10.41
CA HIS A 124 6.64 -9.01 10.58
C HIS A 124 7.78 -10.04 10.65
N GLY A 125 9.04 -9.60 10.55
CA GLY A 125 10.20 -10.49 10.53
C GLY A 125 10.35 -11.24 9.20
N SER A 126 11.54 -11.78 8.94
CA SER A 126 11.81 -12.51 7.70
C SER A 126 11.10 -13.87 7.61
N ASP A 127 10.68 -14.41 8.74
CA ASP A 127 9.97 -15.70 8.87
C ASP A 127 8.47 -15.53 9.21
N GLY A 128 7.98 -14.30 9.22
CA GLY A 128 6.58 -13.99 9.50
C GLY A 128 6.14 -14.19 10.95
N LYS A 129 7.07 -14.30 11.90
CA LYS A 129 6.71 -14.50 13.33
C LYS A 129 6.54 -13.21 14.13
N GLY A 130 6.72 -12.07 13.48
CA GLY A 130 6.79 -10.75 14.12
C GLY A 130 8.23 -10.37 14.49
N ALA A 131 8.66 -9.17 14.10
CA ALA A 131 10.02 -8.70 14.39
C ALA A 131 10.25 -8.40 15.87
N SER A 132 9.18 -8.20 16.64
CA SER A 132 9.16 -8.07 18.09
C SER A 132 7.78 -8.37 18.64
N ASP A 133 7.64 -8.37 19.96
CA ASP A 133 6.36 -8.54 20.65
C ASP A 133 5.28 -7.48 20.32
N ALA A 134 5.65 -6.41 19.63
CA ALA A 134 4.73 -5.35 19.19
C ALA A 134 4.01 -5.66 17.87
N PHE A 135 4.52 -6.62 17.09
CA PHE A 135 3.98 -6.95 15.78
C PHE A 135 3.40 -8.36 15.74
N PRO A 136 2.18 -8.54 15.19
CA PRO A 136 1.55 -9.84 15.15
C PRO A 136 2.27 -10.78 14.18
N PRO A 137 2.30 -12.10 14.47
CA PRO A 137 2.78 -13.09 13.53
C PRO A 137 1.83 -13.21 12.32
N LEU A 138 2.38 -13.47 11.15
CA LEU A 138 1.66 -13.82 9.93
C LEU A 138 1.68 -15.32 9.66
N ALA A 139 2.80 -15.99 10.00
CA ALA A 139 2.95 -17.44 9.83
C ALA A 139 1.89 -18.19 10.62
N GLY A 140 1.08 -18.98 9.93
CA GLY A 140 -0.08 -19.68 10.49
C GLY A 140 -1.34 -18.83 10.61
N HIS A 141 -1.20 -17.55 10.96
CA HIS A 141 -2.36 -16.68 11.17
C HIS A 141 -2.96 -16.14 9.87
N ALA A 142 -2.12 -15.80 8.88
CA ALA A 142 -2.63 -15.32 7.59
C ALA A 142 -3.51 -16.36 6.89
N ILE A 143 -3.14 -17.62 6.95
CA ILE A 143 -3.94 -18.69 6.33
C ILE A 143 -5.25 -18.93 7.10
N GLU A 144 -5.27 -18.82 8.43
CA GLU A 144 -6.48 -18.90 9.24
C GLU A 144 -7.49 -17.82 8.83
N LEU A 145 -7.02 -16.57 8.70
CA LEU A 145 -7.84 -15.45 8.24
C LEU A 145 -8.36 -15.66 6.81
N ALA A 146 -7.50 -16.11 5.90
CA ALA A 146 -7.90 -16.37 4.52
C ALA A 146 -8.92 -17.52 4.39
N ALA A 147 -8.83 -18.52 5.25
CA ALA A 147 -9.78 -19.62 5.31
C ALA A 147 -11.12 -19.21 5.92
N ALA A 148 -11.11 -18.31 6.90
CA ALA A 148 -12.33 -17.79 7.53
C ALA A 148 -13.07 -16.77 6.65
N GLU A 149 -12.35 -15.78 6.11
CA GLU A 149 -12.88 -14.75 5.23
C GLU A 149 -11.83 -14.32 4.22
N ARG A 150 -11.89 -14.87 3.02
CA ARG A 150 -10.91 -14.67 1.96
C ARG A 150 -10.70 -13.20 1.57
N SER A 151 -11.77 -12.41 1.58
CA SER A 151 -11.71 -11.00 1.17
C SER A 151 -10.99 -10.12 2.18
N TYR A 152 -10.76 -10.59 3.42
CA TYR A 152 -10.23 -9.78 4.50
C TYR A 152 -8.76 -9.38 4.29
N LEU A 153 -7.89 -10.31 3.93
CA LEU A 153 -6.46 -10.02 3.75
C LEU A 153 -6.15 -9.00 2.64
N PRO A 154 -6.80 -9.04 1.46
CA PRO A 154 -6.71 -7.96 0.49
C PRO A 154 -7.03 -6.59 1.07
N LEU A 155 -8.08 -6.47 1.89
CA LEU A 155 -8.46 -5.20 2.51
C LEU A 155 -7.41 -4.71 3.51
N VAL A 156 -6.83 -5.61 4.30
CA VAL A 156 -5.74 -5.28 5.24
C VAL A 156 -4.56 -4.69 4.50
N LEU A 157 -4.14 -5.28 3.39
CA LEU A 157 -3.02 -4.75 2.62
C LEU A 157 -3.37 -3.43 1.92
N ILE A 158 -4.53 -3.30 1.32
CA ILE A 158 -4.91 -2.10 0.56
C ILE A 158 -5.13 -0.90 1.49
N TYR A 159 -5.86 -1.09 2.59
CA TYR A 159 -6.35 0.01 3.43
C TYR A 159 -5.66 0.11 4.79
N GLY A 160 -4.78 -0.85 5.11
CA GLY A 160 -4.15 -0.94 6.42
C GLY A 160 -5.09 -1.49 7.49
N LEU A 161 -4.60 -1.51 8.72
CA LEU A 161 -5.34 -1.97 9.89
C LEU A 161 -5.00 -1.08 11.08
N SER A 162 -5.98 -0.65 11.84
CA SER A 162 -5.74 0.17 13.04
C SER A 162 -6.62 -0.22 14.21
N GLY A 163 -6.03 -0.21 15.40
CA GLY A 163 -6.67 -0.55 16.66
C GLY A 163 -6.27 -1.93 17.17
N GLU A 164 -6.95 -2.36 18.21
CA GLU A 164 -6.65 -3.59 18.93
C GLU A 164 -7.17 -4.83 18.19
N ILE A 165 -6.32 -5.84 18.09
CA ILE A 165 -6.64 -7.18 17.57
C ILE A 165 -6.09 -8.25 18.51
N ASP A 166 -6.72 -9.41 18.56
CA ASP A 166 -6.17 -10.61 19.19
C ASP A 166 -5.59 -11.56 18.13
N VAL A 167 -4.42 -12.10 18.41
CA VAL A 167 -3.78 -13.15 17.61
C VAL A 167 -3.21 -14.20 18.54
N GLY A 168 -3.79 -15.39 18.52
CA GLY A 168 -3.33 -16.50 19.36
C GLY A 168 -3.43 -16.23 20.87
N GLY A 169 -4.41 -15.43 21.31
CA GLY A 169 -4.61 -15.06 22.72
C GLY A 169 -3.69 -13.93 23.20
N LYS A 170 -2.96 -13.29 22.29
CA LYS A 170 -2.15 -12.11 22.56
C LYS A 170 -2.78 -10.88 21.89
N SER A 171 -2.99 -9.82 22.67
CA SER A 171 -3.49 -8.54 22.15
C SER A 171 -2.35 -7.72 21.51
N PHE A 172 -2.64 -7.16 20.34
CA PHE A 172 -1.79 -6.22 19.62
C PHE A 172 -2.60 -4.95 19.36
N ASN A 173 -2.08 -3.80 19.75
CA ASN A 173 -2.73 -2.52 19.53
C ASN A 173 -1.77 -1.58 18.80
N GLY A 174 -2.04 -1.33 17.52
CA GLY A 174 -1.15 -0.56 16.67
C GLY A 174 -1.77 -0.18 15.35
N VAL A 175 -0.92 0.27 14.44
CA VAL A 175 -1.29 0.63 13.08
C VAL A 175 -0.42 -0.15 12.10
N MET A 176 -1.06 -0.94 11.24
CA MET A 176 -0.46 -1.45 10.01
C MET A 176 -0.77 -0.43 8.91
N PRO A 177 0.23 0.20 8.31
CA PRO A 177 0.00 1.18 7.27
C PRO A 177 -0.62 0.54 6.01
N PRO A 178 -1.34 1.33 5.18
CA PRO A 178 -1.86 0.86 3.90
C PRO A 178 -0.73 0.64 2.90
N TRP A 179 -0.82 -0.42 2.11
CA TRP A 179 0.07 -0.79 1.03
C TRP A 179 -0.63 -0.75 -0.34
N GLY A 180 -1.67 0.08 -0.43
CA GLY A 180 -2.47 0.23 -1.64
C GLY A 180 -1.71 0.77 -2.86
N HIS A 181 -0.48 1.27 -2.70
CA HIS A 181 0.43 1.65 -3.78
C HIS A 181 1.05 0.44 -4.50
N LEU A 182 1.16 -0.73 -3.83
CA LEU A 182 1.59 -1.95 -4.51
C LEU A 182 0.60 -2.33 -5.60
N SER A 183 1.09 -2.91 -6.70
CA SER A 183 0.23 -3.40 -7.77
C SER A 183 -0.66 -4.56 -7.31
N ASN A 184 -1.68 -4.88 -8.09
CA ASN A 184 -2.57 -6.00 -7.79
C ASN A 184 -1.81 -7.33 -7.79
N GLU A 185 -0.84 -7.48 -8.71
CA GLU A 185 0.03 -8.64 -8.83
C GLU A 185 0.96 -8.78 -7.64
N GLU A 186 1.53 -7.68 -7.14
CA GLU A 186 2.40 -7.68 -5.96
C GLU A 186 1.62 -8.03 -4.69
N ILE A 187 0.44 -7.47 -4.50
CA ILE A 187 -0.42 -7.82 -3.37
C ILE A 187 -0.83 -9.30 -3.44
N ALA A 188 -1.25 -9.79 -4.61
CA ALA A 188 -1.59 -11.20 -4.78
C ALA A 188 -0.39 -12.11 -4.50
N ALA A 189 0.80 -11.77 -5.00
CA ALA A 189 2.02 -12.55 -4.80
C ALA A 189 2.43 -12.63 -3.33
N VAL A 190 2.39 -11.52 -2.60
CA VAL A 190 2.73 -11.51 -1.17
C VAL A 190 1.67 -12.23 -0.34
N LEU A 191 0.38 -12.14 -0.68
CA LEU A 191 -0.68 -12.90 -0.02
C LEU A 191 -0.48 -14.40 -0.20
N ASN A 192 -0.13 -14.84 -1.41
CA ASN A 192 0.15 -16.24 -1.70
C ASN A 192 1.38 -16.75 -0.93
N LEU A 193 2.40 -15.91 -0.75
CA LEU A 193 3.55 -16.25 0.07
C LEU A 193 3.15 -16.47 1.54
N ILE A 194 2.49 -15.47 2.17
CA ILE A 194 2.22 -15.53 3.61
C ILE A 194 1.15 -16.56 3.98
N THR A 195 0.20 -16.83 3.11
CA THR A 195 -0.77 -17.91 3.29
C THR A 195 -0.17 -19.30 3.03
N GLY A 196 0.93 -19.38 2.29
CA GLY A 196 1.72 -20.60 2.17
C GLY A 196 2.47 -20.99 3.45
N TRP A 197 2.64 -20.07 4.41
CA TRP A 197 3.22 -20.38 5.72
C TRP A 197 2.17 -20.98 6.66
N ASN A 198 2.00 -22.28 6.59
CA ASN A 198 0.96 -23.01 7.29
C ASN A 198 1.53 -24.01 8.33
N PRO A 199 2.19 -23.53 9.41
CA PRO A 199 2.75 -24.38 10.44
C PRO A 199 1.69 -25.12 11.29
N ASN A 200 0.42 -24.68 11.24
CA ASN A 200 -0.69 -25.19 12.02
C ASN A 200 -1.55 -26.22 11.25
N ASP A 201 -1.13 -26.63 10.05
CA ASP A 201 -1.87 -27.55 9.19
C ASP A 201 -3.35 -27.17 8.98
N VAL A 202 -3.62 -25.87 8.82
CA VAL A 202 -4.97 -25.37 8.52
C VAL A 202 -5.46 -26.03 7.23
N PRO A 203 -6.66 -26.59 7.17
CA PRO A 203 -7.18 -27.21 5.97
C PRO A 203 -7.25 -26.19 4.81
N THR A 204 -6.49 -26.43 3.76
CA THR A 204 -6.36 -25.53 2.59
C THR A 204 -6.97 -26.11 1.31
N ALA A 205 -7.64 -27.25 1.39
CA ALA A 205 -8.15 -27.99 0.22
C ALA A 205 -9.05 -27.13 -0.71
N THR A 206 -9.56 -26.01 -0.22
CA THR A 206 -10.42 -25.06 -0.98
C THR A 206 -9.79 -23.68 -1.13
N LEU A 207 -8.58 -23.46 -0.60
CA LEU A 207 -7.94 -22.15 -0.68
C LEU A 207 -7.12 -22.06 -1.98
N GLU A 208 -7.73 -21.47 -2.99
CA GLU A 208 -7.03 -21.16 -4.23
C GLU A 208 -6.04 -20.01 -4.05
N ALA A 209 -5.07 -19.88 -4.96
CA ALA A 209 -4.14 -18.75 -4.96
C ALA A 209 -4.89 -17.42 -5.18
N PHE A 210 -4.46 -16.37 -4.49
CA PHE A 210 -4.96 -15.02 -4.72
C PHE A 210 -4.57 -14.53 -6.11
N THR A 211 -5.48 -13.82 -6.76
CA THR A 211 -5.28 -13.29 -8.12
C THR A 211 -5.31 -11.77 -8.12
N ALA A 212 -4.62 -11.15 -9.08
CA ALA A 212 -4.65 -9.71 -9.28
C ALA A 212 -6.08 -9.16 -9.44
N ARG A 213 -6.97 -9.94 -10.05
CA ARG A 213 -8.38 -9.56 -10.24
C ARG A 213 -9.16 -9.46 -8.94
N GLU A 214 -8.90 -10.33 -7.98
CA GLU A 214 -9.52 -10.23 -6.65
C GLU A 214 -9.06 -8.97 -5.92
N ILE A 215 -7.77 -8.64 -6.03
CA ILE A 215 -7.20 -7.43 -5.43
C ILE A 215 -7.83 -6.18 -6.06
N GLU A 216 -7.95 -6.14 -7.38
CA GLU A 216 -8.62 -5.04 -8.11
C GLU A 216 -10.04 -4.79 -7.59
N THR A 217 -10.81 -5.85 -7.41
CA THR A 217 -12.20 -5.77 -6.89
C THR A 217 -12.24 -5.15 -5.48
N SER A 218 -11.22 -5.37 -4.66
CA SER A 218 -11.14 -4.86 -3.30
C SER A 218 -10.77 -3.37 -3.21
N ARG A 219 -10.17 -2.77 -4.25
CA ARG A 219 -9.66 -1.37 -4.21
C ARG A 219 -10.74 -0.30 -4.17
N GLY A 220 -11.91 -0.55 -4.72
CA GLY A 220 -12.96 0.47 -4.85
C GLY A 220 -13.75 0.79 -3.57
N LEU A 221 -13.44 0.18 -2.43
CA LEU A 221 -14.27 0.25 -1.23
C LEU A 221 -14.02 1.47 -0.34
N GLY A 222 -12.89 2.17 -0.47
CA GLY A 222 -12.56 3.41 0.25
C GLY A 222 -12.60 3.27 1.78
N LEU A 223 -12.10 2.17 2.33
CA LEU A 223 -12.17 1.87 3.76
C LEU A 223 -11.03 2.56 4.53
N THR A 224 -11.26 2.79 5.82
CA THR A 224 -10.22 3.12 6.79
C THR A 224 -9.70 1.85 7.47
N GLY A 225 -8.47 1.87 8.01
CA GLY A 225 -7.92 0.74 8.76
C GLY A 225 -8.78 0.30 9.96
N HIS A 226 -9.52 1.23 10.58
CA HIS A 226 -10.50 0.91 11.62
C HIS A 226 -11.69 0.11 11.06
N GLN A 227 -12.25 0.52 9.92
CA GLN A 227 -13.34 -0.19 9.25
C GLN A 227 -12.90 -1.57 8.73
N VAL A 228 -11.63 -1.72 8.34
CA VAL A 228 -11.06 -3.04 8.01
C VAL A 228 -10.99 -3.91 9.26
N ARG A 229 -10.55 -3.37 10.41
CA ARG A 229 -10.52 -4.10 11.68
C ARG A 229 -11.91 -4.63 12.08
N GLU A 230 -12.97 -3.84 11.90
CA GLU A 230 -14.35 -4.24 12.21
C GLU A 230 -14.86 -5.41 11.35
N ARG A 231 -14.20 -5.69 10.23
CA ARG A 231 -14.50 -6.83 9.33
C ARG A 231 -13.68 -8.07 9.63
N ARG A 232 -12.86 -8.03 10.68
CA ARG A 232 -12.02 -9.17 11.04
C ARG A 232 -12.92 -10.37 11.41
N PRO A 233 -12.68 -11.55 10.79
CA PRO A 233 -13.42 -12.77 11.05
C PRO A 233 -13.12 -13.37 12.44
#